data_73df609305ff9b7af7a7cf66b9d0f511
#
_entry.id   73df609305ff9b7af7a7cf66b9d0f511
#
_cell.length_a   1.000
_cell.length_b   1.000
_cell.length_c   1.000
_cell.angle_alpha   90.00
_cell.angle_beta   90.00
_cell.angle_gamma   90.00
#
_symmetry.space_group_name_H-M   'P 1'
#
loop_
_entity.id
_entity.type
_entity.pdbx_description
1 polymer ?
#
loop_
_entity_poly.entity_id
_entity_poly.type
_entity_poly.pdbx_seq_one_letter_code
_entity_poly.pdbx_strand_id
1 'polypeptide(L)'
;TMKKLNKSELSSLMGVSDKISALNHDRFQNWSQATKPSAHAKQAGFVFKGDVYQGLAFEKLSKQDINFAQKHLRILSGLYGVLKPLDIISPYRLEMGTKISVAKNKDLYEFWKEEITNHLNKDLKATSILVNLASIEYFSSVDTEKLKSKVISPVFKDFKNGQFKII
;
A
#
# COMPACT_ATOMS: atom_id res chain seq x y z
N THR A 1 11.74 8.77 -10.30
CA THR A 1 11.93 9.94 -9.39
C THR A 1 12.79 9.57 -8.19
N MET A 2 12.42 8.61 -7.35
CA MET A 2 13.14 8.26 -6.09
C MET A 2 14.64 7.92 -6.27
N LYS A 3 15.03 7.26 -7.35
CA LYS A 3 16.44 6.95 -7.66
C LYS A 3 17.32 8.20 -7.85
N LYS A 4 16.74 9.36 -8.12
CA LYS A 4 17.48 10.61 -8.36
C LYS A 4 17.78 11.38 -7.08
N LEU A 5 17.15 11.01 -5.96
CA LEU A 5 17.31 11.69 -4.68
C LEU A 5 18.50 11.13 -3.92
N ASN A 6 19.30 12.02 -3.32
CA ASN A 6 20.36 11.64 -2.39
C ASN A 6 19.79 11.32 -1.00
N LYS A 7 20.66 10.84 -0.09
CA LYS A 7 20.25 10.42 1.26
C LYS A 7 19.64 11.55 2.09
N SER A 8 20.18 12.75 2.01
CA SER A 8 19.65 13.92 2.76
C SER A 8 18.28 14.35 2.24
N GLU A 9 18.11 14.38 0.92
CA GLU A 9 16.82 14.67 0.29
C GLU A 9 15.77 13.63 0.65
N LEU A 10 16.12 12.34 0.69
CA LEU A 10 15.23 11.26 1.13
C LEU A 10 14.87 11.37 2.61
N SER A 11 15.84 11.73 3.47
CA SER A 11 15.60 11.96 4.90
C SER A 11 14.56 13.07 5.10
N SER A 12 14.74 14.20 4.45
CA SER A 12 13.82 15.35 4.51
C SER A 12 12.45 15.04 3.92
N LEU A 13 12.41 14.40 2.74
CA LEU A 13 11.17 14.06 2.03
C LEU A 13 10.28 13.09 2.82
N MET A 14 10.88 12.07 3.43
CA MET A 14 10.14 11.02 4.13
C MET A 14 10.04 11.26 5.64
N GLY A 15 10.67 12.30 6.18
CA GLY A 15 10.70 12.58 7.62
C GLY A 15 11.33 11.44 8.45
N VAL A 16 12.43 10.86 7.96
CA VAL A 16 13.06 9.67 8.57
C VAL A 16 14.49 9.95 9.01
N SER A 17 15.02 9.13 9.93
CA SER A 17 16.43 9.22 10.34
C SER A 17 17.39 8.91 9.20
N ASP A 18 18.62 9.39 9.32
CA ASP A 18 19.68 9.17 8.32
C ASP A 18 19.95 7.68 8.07
N LYS A 19 19.84 6.84 9.10
CA LYS A 19 19.97 5.38 8.97
C LYS A 19 18.88 4.79 8.07
N ILE A 20 17.63 5.23 8.26
CA ILE A 20 16.48 4.78 7.45
C ILE A 20 16.60 5.34 6.04
N SER A 21 17.02 6.59 5.91
CA SER A 21 17.25 7.23 4.62
C SER A 21 18.32 6.51 3.81
N ALA A 22 19.48 6.22 4.40
CA ALA A 22 20.57 5.48 3.75
C ALA A 22 20.10 4.10 3.26
N LEU A 23 19.40 3.34 4.12
CA LEU A 23 18.82 2.05 3.75
C LEU A 23 17.86 2.15 2.55
N ASN A 24 16.99 3.16 2.53
CA ASN A 24 16.02 3.30 1.45
C ASN A 24 16.65 3.88 0.17
N HIS A 25 17.66 4.73 0.30
CA HIS A 25 18.48 5.14 -0.85
C HIS A 25 19.04 3.90 -1.55
N ASP A 26 19.70 3.00 -0.83
CA ASP A 26 20.27 1.78 -1.41
C ASP A 26 19.19 0.86 -2.01
N ARG A 27 18.04 0.76 -1.36
CA ARG A 27 16.89 0.03 -1.91
C ARG A 27 16.39 0.62 -3.23
N PHE A 28 16.27 1.94 -3.33
CA PHE A 28 15.85 2.60 -4.57
C PHE A 28 16.90 2.46 -5.66
N GLN A 29 18.20 2.61 -5.35
CA GLN A 29 19.25 2.43 -6.36
C GLN A 29 19.22 1.02 -6.94
N ASN A 30 19.07 0.00 -6.10
CA ASN A 30 19.05 -1.41 -6.48
C ASN A 30 17.66 -1.92 -6.89
N TRP A 31 16.62 -1.06 -6.89
CA TRP A 31 15.28 -1.49 -7.24
C TRP A 31 15.20 -1.96 -8.68
N SER A 32 14.66 -3.14 -8.87
CA SER A 32 14.29 -3.70 -10.16
C SER A 32 12.92 -4.38 -10.06
N GLN A 33 12.25 -4.51 -11.19
CA GLN A 33 11.00 -5.25 -11.24
C GLN A 33 11.29 -6.74 -11.13
N ALA A 34 11.00 -7.30 -9.97
CA ALA A 34 11.17 -8.71 -9.73
C ALA A 34 9.91 -9.50 -10.16
N THR A 35 10.13 -10.64 -10.82
CA THR A 35 9.05 -11.53 -11.26
C THR A 35 9.02 -12.85 -10.47
N LYS A 36 10.06 -13.11 -9.67
CA LYS A 36 10.19 -14.31 -8.85
C LYS A 36 10.72 -13.96 -7.45
N PRO A 37 10.36 -14.72 -6.42
CA PRO A 37 10.95 -14.55 -5.09
C PRO A 37 12.47 -14.74 -5.12
N SER A 38 13.17 -13.94 -4.32
CA SER A 38 14.62 -13.99 -4.16
C SER A 38 15.02 -13.50 -2.77
N ALA A 39 16.31 -13.41 -2.48
CA ALA A 39 16.81 -12.78 -1.26
C ALA A 39 16.37 -11.30 -1.15
N HIS A 40 16.14 -10.63 -2.30
CA HIS A 40 15.83 -9.21 -2.39
C HIS A 40 14.40 -8.90 -2.82
N ALA A 41 13.57 -9.91 -3.09
CA ALA A 41 12.18 -9.73 -3.50
C ALA A 41 11.30 -10.85 -2.95
N LYS A 42 10.18 -10.49 -2.36
CA LYS A 42 9.25 -11.42 -1.71
C LYS A 42 7.80 -11.07 -2.05
N GLN A 43 6.90 -11.99 -1.78
CA GLN A 43 5.47 -11.76 -1.94
C GLN A 43 4.97 -10.69 -0.96
N ALA A 44 4.13 -9.79 -1.44
CA ALA A 44 3.67 -8.59 -0.71
C ALA A 44 3.07 -8.93 0.65
N GLY A 45 2.20 -9.94 0.74
CA GLY A 45 1.55 -10.35 1.98
C GLY A 45 2.53 -10.73 3.11
N PHE A 46 3.74 -11.19 2.77
CA PHE A 46 4.77 -11.54 3.75
C PHE A 46 5.73 -10.39 4.09
N VAL A 47 5.69 -9.30 3.33
CA VAL A 47 6.67 -8.20 3.45
C VAL A 47 6.12 -7.02 4.22
N PHE A 48 4.86 -6.67 4.00
CA PHE A 48 4.25 -5.53 4.68
C PHE A 48 4.17 -5.77 6.19
N LYS A 49 4.58 -4.76 6.95
CA LYS A 49 4.59 -4.74 8.41
C LYS A 49 3.84 -3.47 8.87
N GLY A 50 3.29 -3.54 10.03
CA GLY A 50 2.44 -2.49 10.60
C GLY A 50 1.23 -3.14 11.27
N ASP A 51 0.46 -2.40 12.03
CA ASP A 51 -0.55 -2.97 12.93
C ASP A 51 -1.61 -3.81 12.21
N VAL A 52 -2.09 -3.33 11.05
CA VAL A 52 -3.06 -4.05 10.22
C VAL A 52 -2.50 -5.40 9.74
N TYR A 53 -1.24 -5.42 9.31
CA TYR A 53 -0.59 -6.65 8.82
C TYR A 53 -0.21 -7.60 9.94
N GLN A 54 0.11 -7.07 11.15
CA GLN A 54 0.32 -7.89 12.34
C GLN A 54 -0.99 -8.61 12.73
N GLY A 55 -2.11 -7.90 12.67
CA GLY A 55 -3.43 -8.49 12.92
C GLY A 55 -3.82 -9.54 11.87
N LEU A 56 -3.48 -9.32 10.60
CA LEU A 56 -3.70 -10.29 9.52
C LEU A 56 -2.85 -11.55 9.67
N ALA A 57 -1.63 -11.41 10.24
CA ALA A 57 -0.67 -12.51 10.47
C ALA A 57 -0.52 -13.44 9.25
N PHE A 58 -0.28 -12.86 8.08
CA PHE A 58 -0.33 -13.55 6.78
C PHE A 58 0.53 -14.82 6.73
N GLU A 59 1.65 -14.84 7.45
CA GLU A 59 2.54 -15.99 7.58
C GLU A 59 1.93 -17.20 8.34
N LYS A 60 0.82 -16.98 9.07
CA LYS A 60 0.11 -18.03 9.81
C LYS A 60 -1.09 -18.59 9.05
N LEU A 61 -1.44 -17.99 7.91
CA LEU A 61 -2.59 -18.41 7.11
C LEU A 61 -2.34 -19.78 6.46
N SER A 62 -3.38 -20.59 6.39
CA SER A 62 -3.34 -21.83 5.62
C SER A 62 -3.22 -21.55 4.12
N LYS A 63 -2.82 -22.55 3.36
CA LYS A 63 -2.77 -22.44 1.87
C LYS A 63 -4.15 -22.06 1.28
N GLN A 64 -5.23 -22.53 1.88
CA GLN A 64 -6.59 -22.19 1.46
C GLN A 64 -6.91 -20.73 1.72
N ASP A 65 -6.55 -20.20 2.91
CA ASP A 65 -6.76 -18.80 3.27
C ASP A 65 -5.89 -17.86 2.44
N ILE A 66 -4.65 -18.25 2.15
CA ILE A 66 -3.78 -17.48 1.22
C ILE A 66 -4.41 -17.41 -0.17
N ASN A 67 -4.97 -18.51 -0.68
CA ASN A 67 -5.65 -18.51 -1.97
C ASN A 67 -6.92 -17.64 -1.95
N PHE A 68 -7.65 -17.64 -0.84
CA PHE A 68 -8.79 -16.74 -0.64
C PHE A 68 -8.34 -15.27 -0.62
N ALA A 69 -7.31 -14.95 0.17
CA ALA A 69 -6.75 -13.61 0.25
C ALA A 69 -6.25 -13.13 -1.12
N GLN A 70 -5.57 -13.97 -1.90
CA GLN A 70 -5.10 -13.63 -3.24
C GLN A 70 -6.24 -13.18 -4.18
N LYS A 71 -7.42 -13.75 -4.02
CA LYS A 71 -8.60 -13.39 -4.82
C LYS A 71 -9.31 -12.12 -4.30
N HIS A 72 -9.36 -11.92 -2.99
CA HIS A 72 -10.23 -10.92 -2.36
C HIS A 72 -9.50 -9.73 -1.71
N LEU A 73 -8.23 -9.88 -1.34
CA LEU A 73 -7.46 -8.80 -0.72
C LEU A 73 -6.69 -8.00 -1.77
N ARG A 74 -6.70 -6.67 -1.59
CA ARG A 74 -5.85 -5.73 -2.33
C ARG A 74 -5.08 -4.89 -1.33
N ILE A 75 -3.82 -4.61 -1.64
CA ILE A 75 -2.92 -3.81 -0.81
C ILE A 75 -2.57 -2.55 -1.59
N LEU A 76 -2.87 -1.39 -1.02
CA LEU A 76 -2.48 -0.10 -1.60
C LEU A 76 -1.03 0.22 -1.27
N SER A 77 -0.31 0.77 -2.23
CA SER A 77 1.13 0.99 -2.15
C SER A 77 1.53 2.28 -2.86
N GLY A 78 2.32 3.12 -2.20
CA GLY A 78 2.83 4.36 -2.80
C GLY A 78 3.77 4.11 -4.00
N LEU A 79 4.44 2.95 -4.05
CA LEU A 79 5.36 2.61 -5.15
C LEU A 79 4.72 1.75 -6.23
N TYR A 80 3.82 0.83 -5.86
CA TYR A 80 3.27 -0.18 -6.77
C TYR A 80 1.77 0.04 -7.10
N GLY A 81 1.13 1.04 -6.50
CA GLY A 81 -0.30 1.29 -6.68
C GLY A 81 -1.17 0.27 -5.97
N VAL A 82 -1.59 -0.78 -6.67
CA VAL A 82 -2.38 -1.89 -6.12
C VAL A 82 -1.62 -3.20 -6.26
N LEU A 83 -1.60 -3.97 -5.19
CA LEU A 83 -0.96 -5.28 -5.13
C LEU A 83 -1.96 -6.35 -4.65
N LYS A 84 -1.77 -7.56 -5.13
CA LYS A 84 -2.33 -8.78 -4.54
C LYS A 84 -1.32 -9.39 -3.56
N PRO A 85 -1.76 -10.17 -2.57
CA PRO A 85 -0.86 -10.71 -1.54
C PRO A 85 0.35 -11.49 -2.06
N LEU A 86 0.22 -12.19 -3.17
CA LEU A 86 1.30 -13.00 -3.74
C LEU A 86 2.12 -12.27 -4.82
N ASP A 87 1.84 -10.99 -5.10
CA ASP A 87 2.64 -10.19 -6.02
C ASP A 87 4.05 -10.00 -5.46
N ILE A 88 5.05 -10.13 -6.33
CA ILE A 88 6.45 -10.02 -5.93
C ILE A 88 6.86 -8.56 -5.89
N ILE A 89 7.39 -8.14 -4.75
CA ILE A 89 7.87 -6.78 -4.54
C ILE A 89 9.30 -6.75 -4.01
N SER A 90 10.05 -5.75 -4.42
CA SER A 90 11.32 -5.40 -3.79
C SER A 90 11.07 -4.50 -2.57
N PRO A 91 11.91 -4.57 -1.52
CA PRO A 91 11.75 -3.73 -0.33
C PRO A 91 11.84 -2.24 -0.69
N TYR A 92 10.96 -1.45 -0.11
CA TYR A 92 10.93 0.01 -0.27
C TYR A 92 10.26 0.67 0.93
N ARG A 93 10.38 2.00 1.02
CA ARG A 93 9.55 2.85 1.86
C ARG A 93 9.11 4.05 1.02
N LEU A 94 7.85 4.15 0.72
CA LEU A 94 7.21 5.30 0.08
C LEU A 94 5.74 5.30 0.51
N GLU A 95 5.39 6.21 1.40
CA GLU A 95 4.04 6.40 1.88
C GLU A 95 3.21 7.16 0.82
N MET A 96 1.91 6.90 0.74
CA MET A 96 1.04 7.53 -0.25
C MET A 96 0.97 9.05 -0.07
N GLY A 97 1.03 9.52 1.18
CA GLY A 97 1.05 10.95 1.53
C GLY A 97 2.39 11.64 1.34
N THR A 98 3.44 10.96 0.85
CA THR A 98 4.74 11.57 0.59
C THR A 98 4.59 12.71 -0.43
N LYS A 99 5.05 13.91 -0.08
CA LYS A 99 4.95 15.13 -0.90
C LYS A 99 5.98 15.12 -2.02
N ILE A 100 5.75 14.32 -3.03
CA ILE A 100 6.65 14.18 -4.18
C ILE A 100 5.86 14.27 -5.49
N SER A 101 6.34 15.08 -6.41
CA SER A 101 5.80 15.16 -7.76
C SER A 101 6.34 14.02 -8.62
N VAL A 102 5.46 13.35 -9.37
CA VAL A 102 5.81 12.22 -10.24
C VAL A 102 5.32 12.50 -11.65
N ALA A 103 6.23 12.49 -12.61
CA ALA A 103 5.94 12.85 -14.00
C ALA A 103 5.31 14.27 -14.07
N LYS A 104 4.07 14.36 -14.55
CA LYS A 104 3.30 15.62 -14.63
C LYS A 104 2.36 15.83 -13.44
N ASN A 105 2.29 14.88 -12.51
CA ASN A 105 1.37 14.91 -11.37
C ASN A 105 2.03 15.57 -10.17
N LYS A 106 1.25 16.35 -9.43
CA LYS A 106 1.72 17.11 -8.26
C LYS A 106 2.10 16.24 -7.06
N ASP A 107 1.47 15.06 -6.96
CA ASP A 107 1.67 14.12 -5.86
C ASP A 107 1.35 12.66 -6.29
N LEU A 108 1.50 11.72 -5.37
CA LEU A 108 1.18 10.31 -5.60
C LEU A 108 -0.33 10.05 -5.71
N TYR A 109 -1.16 10.87 -5.08
CA TYR A 109 -2.61 10.73 -5.19
C TYR A 109 -3.08 10.98 -6.62
N GLU A 110 -2.63 12.08 -7.22
CA GLU A 110 -2.96 12.41 -8.60
C GLU A 110 -2.38 11.39 -9.58
N PHE A 111 -1.14 10.93 -9.31
CA PHE A 111 -0.48 9.92 -10.14
C PHE A 111 -1.21 8.58 -10.14
N TRP A 112 -1.69 8.13 -8.99
CA TRP A 112 -2.26 6.79 -8.83
C TRP A 112 -3.78 6.72 -8.98
N LYS A 113 -4.48 7.83 -8.85
CA LYS A 113 -5.95 7.87 -8.71
C LYS A 113 -6.68 7.12 -9.82
N GLU A 114 -6.32 7.36 -11.05
CA GLU A 114 -6.96 6.71 -12.21
C GLU A 114 -6.52 5.24 -12.32
N GLU A 115 -5.24 4.98 -12.22
CA GLU A 115 -4.67 3.64 -12.33
C GLU A 115 -5.23 2.68 -11.29
N ILE A 116 -5.22 3.07 -10.00
CA ILE A 116 -5.75 2.28 -8.90
C ILE A 116 -7.24 2.02 -9.10
N THR A 117 -8.02 3.05 -9.42
CA THR A 117 -9.48 2.94 -9.59
C THR A 117 -9.82 2.03 -10.76
N ASN A 118 -9.14 2.19 -11.88
CA ASN A 118 -9.33 1.32 -13.03
C ASN A 118 -8.94 -0.13 -12.74
N HIS A 119 -7.86 -0.35 -11.99
CA HIS A 119 -7.45 -1.69 -11.58
C HIS A 119 -8.50 -2.35 -10.69
N LEU A 120 -9.00 -1.64 -9.68
CA LEU A 120 -10.07 -2.14 -8.81
C LEU A 120 -11.34 -2.44 -9.62
N ASN A 121 -11.73 -1.59 -10.55
CA ASN A 121 -12.90 -1.79 -11.40
C ASN A 121 -12.80 -2.98 -12.35
N LYS A 122 -11.60 -3.44 -12.70
CA LYS A 122 -11.40 -4.70 -13.47
C LYS A 122 -11.72 -5.93 -12.63
N ASP A 123 -11.39 -5.88 -11.34
CA ASP A 123 -11.61 -7.00 -10.42
C ASP A 123 -13.05 -7.02 -9.83
N LEU A 124 -13.72 -5.86 -9.79
CA LEU A 124 -15.03 -5.66 -9.18
C LEU A 124 -16.16 -5.69 -10.21
N LYS A 125 -17.23 -6.40 -9.88
CA LYS A 125 -18.51 -6.33 -10.60
C LYS A 125 -19.39 -5.25 -9.95
N ALA A 126 -20.40 -4.76 -10.65
CA ALA A 126 -21.36 -3.78 -10.11
C ALA A 126 -22.08 -4.26 -8.83
N THR A 127 -22.27 -5.58 -8.71
CA THR A 127 -22.87 -6.23 -7.53
C THR A 127 -21.88 -6.52 -6.40
N SER A 128 -20.59 -6.26 -6.61
CA SER A 128 -19.55 -6.47 -5.59
C SER A 128 -19.62 -5.41 -4.51
N ILE A 129 -19.08 -5.73 -3.35
CA ILE A 129 -18.87 -4.79 -2.26
C ILE A 129 -17.36 -4.67 -2.06
N LEU A 130 -16.85 -3.44 -2.06
CA LEU A 130 -15.50 -3.14 -1.65
C LEU A 130 -15.51 -2.72 -0.19
N VAL A 131 -14.87 -3.52 0.66
CA VAL A 131 -14.68 -3.18 2.08
C VAL A 131 -13.36 -2.42 2.21
N ASN A 132 -13.43 -1.15 2.56
CA ASN A 132 -12.25 -0.32 2.78
C ASN A 132 -11.73 -0.52 4.20
N LEU A 133 -10.57 -1.18 4.32
CA LEU A 133 -9.82 -1.34 5.57
C LEU A 133 -8.52 -0.52 5.57
N ALA A 134 -8.25 0.22 4.48
CA ALA A 134 -7.09 1.09 4.40
C ALA A 134 -7.30 2.37 5.20
N SER A 135 -6.20 2.99 5.63
CA SER A 135 -6.24 4.31 6.25
C SER A 135 -6.78 5.37 5.27
N ILE A 136 -7.24 6.49 5.81
CA ILE A 136 -7.67 7.64 5.00
C ILE A 136 -6.57 8.05 4.03
N GLU A 137 -5.31 8.07 4.48
CA GLU A 137 -4.16 8.37 3.64
C GLU A 137 -4.12 7.52 2.38
N TYR A 138 -4.15 6.19 2.53
CA TYR A 138 -4.05 5.30 1.37
C TYR A 138 -5.32 5.28 0.53
N PHE A 139 -6.50 5.27 1.16
CA PHE A 139 -7.76 5.21 0.41
C PHE A 139 -8.08 6.48 -0.37
N SER A 140 -7.49 7.63 -0.01
CA SER A 140 -7.58 8.88 -0.79
C SER A 140 -6.96 8.78 -2.20
N SER A 141 -6.17 7.73 -2.47
CA SER A 141 -5.67 7.42 -3.82
C SER A 141 -6.70 6.73 -4.72
N VAL A 142 -7.91 6.44 -4.21
CA VAL A 142 -9.01 5.82 -4.97
C VAL A 142 -10.06 6.87 -5.32
N ASP A 143 -10.48 6.91 -6.57
CA ASP A 143 -11.62 7.72 -7.00
C ASP A 143 -12.93 6.98 -6.72
N THR A 144 -13.53 7.25 -5.55
CA THR A 144 -14.75 6.56 -5.12
C THR A 144 -15.96 6.85 -5.99
N GLU A 145 -15.99 7.99 -6.69
CA GLU A 145 -17.08 8.35 -7.61
C GLU A 145 -17.06 7.51 -8.89
N LYS A 146 -15.87 7.03 -9.28
CA LYS A 146 -15.67 6.18 -10.46
C LYS A 146 -15.64 4.68 -10.15
N LEU A 147 -15.77 4.29 -8.88
CA LEU A 147 -15.89 2.88 -8.55
C LEU A 147 -17.24 2.32 -8.98
N LYS A 148 -17.20 1.15 -9.60
CA LYS A 148 -18.43 0.44 -10.05
C LYS A 148 -19.18 -0.24 -8.92
N SER A 149 -18.51 -0.51 -7.80
CA SER A 149 -19.04 -1.25 -6.66
C SER A 149 -19.35 -0.33 -5.49
N LYS A 150 -20.27 -0.77 -4.63
CA LYS A 150 -20.52 -0.11 -3.35
C LYS A 150 -19.30 -0.21 -2.44
N VAL A 151 -18.94 0.91 -1.82
CA VAL A 151 -17.87 0.96 -0.80
C VAL A 151 -18.50 0.92 0.59
N ILE A 152 -17.94 0.09 1.46
CA ILE A 152 -18.23 0.06 2.90
C ILE A 152 -16.93 0.33 3.64
N SER A 153 -16.91 1.38 4.47
CA SER A 153 -15.79 1.72 5.35
C SER A 153 -16.19 1.46 6.80
N PRO A 154 -15.75 0.34 7.41
CA PRO A 154 -15.99 0.07 8.83
C PRO A 154 -15.33 1.12 9.71
N VAL A 155 -16.00 1.51 10.78
CA VAL A 155 -15.45 2.40 11.82
C VAL A 155 -15.15 1.57 13.05
N PHE A 156 -13.87 1.46 13.37
CA PHE A 156 -13.41 0.75 14.56
C PHE A 156 -13.38 1.70 15.76
N LYS A 157 -13.94 1.27 16.88
CA LYS A 157 -13.98 2.06 18.12
C LYS A 157 -13.46 1.23 19.27
N ASP A 158 -12.63 1.85 20.09
CA ASP A 158 -12.18 1.32 21.37
C ASP A 158 -12.90 2.03 22.52
N PHE A 159 -13.23 1.29 23.61
CA PHE A 159 -13.83 1.85 24.80
C PHE A 159 -12.74 2.19 25.81
N LYS A 160 -12.47 3.50 25.97
CA LYS A 160 -11.40 3.98 26.85
C LYS A 160 -11.89 5.15 27.70
N ASN A 161 -11.67 5.07 29.02
CA ASN A 161 -12.07 6.10 29.98
C ASN A 161 -13.58 6.45 29.94
N GLY A 162 -14.44 5.42 29.83
CA GLY A 162 -15.90 5.61 29.83
C GLY A 162 -16.49 6.11 28.51
N GLN A 163 -15.71 6.20 27.43
CA GLN A 163 -16.16 6.69 26.12
C GLN A 163 -15.64 5.84 24.98
N PHE A 164 -16.45 5.71 23.91
CA PHE A 164 -15.99 5.14 22.66
C PHE A 164 -15.16 6.16 21.87
N LYS A 165 -13.94 5.80 21.52
CA LYS A 165 -13.05 6.56 20.65
C LYS A 165 -12.78 5.78 19.38
N ILE A 166 -12.76 6.46 18.23
CA ILE A 166 -12.32 5.88 16.96
C ILE A 166 -10.82 5.61 17.06
N ILE A 167 -10.40 4.42 16.68
CA ILE A 167 -9.01 3.98 16.62
C ILE A 167 -8.53 3.92 15.17
#